data_c0d1925d14671bcf83f7aa6f4035e619
#
_entry.id   c0d1925d14671bcf83f7aa6f4035e619
#
_cell.length_a   1.000
_cell.length_b   1.000
_cell.length_c   1.000
_cell.angle_alpha   90.00
_cell.angle_beta   90.00
_cell.angle_gamma   90.00
#
_symmetry.space_group_name_H-M   'P 1'
#
loop_
_entity.id
_entity.type
_entity.pdbx_description
1 polymer ?
#
loop_
_entity_poly.entity_id
_entity_poly.type
_entity_poly.pdbx_seq_one_letter_code
_entity_poly.pdbx_strand_id
1 'polypeptide(L)'
;MQTLTITPNQNALLEMAEHIWEIAKSSKTRPLVILPTAGPNASLRQALERLRPSLDQANIPFLPEVHSLSDWLELAPDIFLIPDQQSQTERILQTYASIDAHPELQTWFAAEGEGGVWSLAQAIVSACELLSQSIMPHLSWDPNTLDLKGDMQKLESVLQSAIDTAYPKLAHALVSKEANVLLAFWRYLGSVRDPIIRKHLALASYAQQFAQHPQSRRPLIWIDTVEPQPAQASMQTQFLEACTPYIPVHRLQMDWSSVALWSEAISAEVGAQEEAQAQHNIHTLKTKTFHCITANRFEDLAWEATRRIETHLKEGRKHIALVAQDRLLARRTRALLARLGPSLSIADETGWKLSTTRAAAALHAWLELLRSPSEGPSASTLLEFLKNPFLDLEHLLNTQESNCDLLITELENALLIKQARSSWVSFYLAIEAGASSEYDPRLQTLLQVIRQRVGQWQSKAMQTPYCAEALLQLHEDLSAFGMKQGFEQDAAGLQLLHMLQTLGMQQSKLGQLRMPLNEWLILLKTVMEEEVYREQGAQTSARVSILPLSSTRLR
;
A
#
# COMPACT_ATOMS: atom_id res chain seq x y z
N MET A 1 28.03 15.70 -13.87
CA MET A 1 26.64 15.91 -13.39
C MET A 1 26.44 17.39 -13.08
N GLN A 2 25.38 17.99 -13.59
CA GLN A 2 25.01 19.39 -13.32
C GLN A 2 23.76 19.41 -12.40
N THR A 3 23.85 20.11 -11.27
CA THR A 3 22.70 20.25 -10.36
C THR A 3 22.13 21.67 -10.51
N LEU A 4 20.81 21.75 -10.72
CA LEU A 4 20.03 22.98 -10.79
C LEU A 4 19.05 22.99 -9.63
N THR A 5 18.95 24.11 -8.94
CA THR A 5 18.08 24.28 -7.77
C THR A 5 16.82 25.02 -8.17
N ILE A 6 15.66 24.48 -7.81
CA ILE A 6 14.33 25.02 -8.11
C ILE A 6 13.71 25.52 -6.82
N THR A 7 13.20 26.74 -6.82
CA THR A 7 12.53 27.31 -5.67
C THR A 7 11.15 26.68 -5.47
N PRO A 8 10.80 26.19 -4.27
CA PRO A 8 9.49 25.59 -3.99
C PRO A 8 8.40 26.68 -3.93
N ASN A 9 7.86 27.04 -5.09
CA ASN A 9 6.80 28.03 -5.24
C ASN A 9 5.68 27.49 -6.14
N GLN A 10 4.62 28.31 -6.35
CA GLN A 10 3.48 27.95 -7.20
C GLN A 10 3.82 27.74 -8.68
N ASN A 11 4.99 28.19 -9.13
CA ASN A 11 5.46 28.09 -10.51
C ASN A 11 6.55 27.02 -10.67
N ALA A 12 6.88 26.27 -9.62
CA ALA A 12 7.98 25.29 -9.64
C ALA A 12 7.91 24.31 -10.82
N LEU A 13 6.70 23.84 -11.17
CA LEU A 13 6.51 22.95 -12.34
C LEU A 13 6.80 23.67 -13.67
N LEU A 14 6.45 24.94 -13.79
CA LEU A 14 6.75 25.73 -14.99
C LEU A 14 8.26 26.00 -15.09
N GLU A 15 8.89 26.36 -13.98
CA GLU A 15 10.34 26.57 -13.90
C GLU A 15 11.11 25.28 -14.26
N MET A 16 10.66 24.12 -13.74
CA MET A 16 11.21 22.81 -14.16
C MET A 16 11.02 22.57 -15.66
N ALA A 17 9.85 22.86 -16.20
CA ALA A 17 9.56 22.68 -17.62
C ALA A 17 10.41 23.62 -18.51
N GLU A 18 10.68 24.85 -18.08
CA GLU A 18 11.59 25.78 -18.76
C GLU A 18 13.01 25.21 -18.80
N HIS A 19 13.55 24.78 -17.67
CA HIS A 19 14.89 24.15 -17.63
C HIS A 19 14.98 22.87 -18.46
N ILE A 20 13.95 22.03 -18.45
CA ILE A 20 13.90 20.84 -19.28
C ILE A 20 13.97 21.21 -20.78
N TRP A 21 13.25 22.26 -21.19
CA TRP A 21 13.30 22.75 -22.58
C TRP A 21 14.65 23.39 -22.94
N GLU A 22 15.29 24.11 -22.00
CA GLU A 22 16.64 24.64 -22.22
C GLU A 22 17.68 23.53 -22.44
N ILE A 23 17.62 22.48 -21.61
CA ILE A 23 18.47 21.29 -21.78
C ILE A 23 18.18 20.61 -23.11
N ALA A 24 16.92 20.46 -23.48
CA ALA A 24 16.52 19.89 -24.76
C ALA A 24 17.05 20.69 -25.96
N LYS A 25 16.93 22.02 -25.91
CA LYS A 25 17.46 22.91 -26.95
C LYS A 25 18.98 22.82 -27.09
N SER A 26 19.71 22.82 -25.96
CA SER A 26 21.17 22.77 -25.95
C SER A 26 21.71 21.44 -26.48
N SER A 27 21.07 20.34 -26.13
CA SER A 27 21.48 18.99 -26.54
C SER A 27 20.99 18.61 -27.94
N LYS A 28 19.98 19.30 -28.48
CA LYS A 28 19.26 18.98 -29.71
C LYS A 28 18.70 17.55 -29.73
N THR A 29 18.43 16.99 -28.58
CA THR A 29 17.91 15.64 -28.42
C THR A 29 16.73 15.64 -27.45
N ARG A 30 15.89 14.61 -27.55
CA ARG A 30 14.76 14.42 -26.66
C ARG A 30 15.24 13.94 -25.28
N PRO A 31 15.17 14.76 -24.22
CA PRO A 31 15.63 14.33 -22.88
C PRO A 31 14.73 13.27 -22.27
N LEU A 32 15.32 12.45 -21.41
CA LEU A 32 14.64 11.51 -20.52
C LEU A 32 14.50 12.13 -19.13
N VAL A 33 13.27 12.30 -18.68
CA VAL A 33 12.94 12.93 -17.39
C VAL A 33 12.41 11.89 -16.44
N ILE A 34 13.06 11.74 -15.30
CA ILE A 34 12.66 10.78 -14.26
C ILE A 34 12.14 11.54 -13.03
N LEU A 35 10.90 11.22 -12.65
CA LEU A 35 10.22 11.71 -11.47
C LEU A 35 10.28 10.68 -10.34
N PRO A 36 10.40 11.08 -9.06
CA PRO A 36 10.41 10.14 -7.94
C PRO A 36 9.08 9.38 -7.78
N THR A 37 7.96 9.99 -8.18
CA THR A 37 6.61 9.43 -8.06
C THR A 37 5.77 9.72 -9.31
N ALA A 38 4.70 8.94 -9.52
CA ALA A 38 3.81 9.10 -10.68
C ALA A 38 2.88 10.33 -10.58
N GLY A 39 2.58 10.83 -9.37
CA GLY A 39 1.62 11.91 -9.15
C GLY A 39 1.84 13.17 -9.99
N PRO A 40 3.04 13.74 -10.06
CA PRO A 40 3.33 14.95 -10.83
C PRO A 40 3.43 14.76 -12.35
N ASN A 41 3.43 13.53 -12.85
CA ASN A 41 3.70 13.22 -14.26
C ASN A 41 2.75 13.96 -15.22
N ALA A 42 1.44 13.92 -14.96
CA ALA A 42 0.45 14.59 -15.79
C ALA A 42 0.61 16.13 -15.77
N SER A 43 0.84 16.69 -14.57
CA SER A 43 1.02 18.13 -14.38
C SER A 43 2.29 18.66 -15.05
N LEU A 44 3.40 17.92 -14.94
CA LEU A 44 4.65 18.28 -15.62
C LEU A 44 4.51 18.18 -17.14
N ARG A 45 3.85 17.13 -17.66
CA ARG A 45 3.58 17.01 -19.10
C ARG A 45 2.74 18.18 -19.61
N GLN A 46 1.72 18.60 -18.88
CA GLN A 46 0.91 19.76 -19.21
C GLN A 46 1.73 21.06 -19.19
N ALA A 47 2.64 21.23 -18.23
CA ALA A 47 3.55 22.37 -18.19
C ALA A 47 4.50 22.39 -19.40
N LEU A 48 5.05 21.23 -19.76
CA LEU A 48 5.90 21.06 -20.95
C LEU A 48 5.13 21.36 -22.24
N GLU A 49 3.86 20.97 -22.36
CA GLU A 49 3.02 21.29 -23.50
C GLU A 49 2.75 22.80 -23.61
N ARG A 50 2.45 23.46 -22.48
CA ARG A 50 2.20 24.92 -22.45
C ARG A 50 3.41 25.74 -22.85
N LEU A 51 4.61 25.30 -22.50
CA LEU A 51 5.88 25.99 -22.79
C LEU A 51 6.58 25.44 -24.03
N ARG A 52 5.88 24.64 -24.82
CA ARG A 52 6.46 24.04 -26.03
C ARG A 52 6.97 25.11 -26.98
N PRO A 53 8.28 25.15 -27.27
CA PRO A 53 8.83 26.11 -28.21
C PRO A 53 8.31 25.82 -29.63
N SER A 54 8.27 26.84 -30.50
CA SER A 54 7.95 26.65 -31.91
C SER A 54 8.96 25.69 -32.56
N LEU A 55 8.52 24.90 -33.53
CA LEU A 55 9.38 23.93 -34.25
C LEU A 55 10.63 24.58 -34.81
N ASP A 56 10.53 25.83 -35.26
CA ASP A 56 11.66 26.62 -35.80
C ASP A 56 12.71 26.99 -34.74
N GLN A 57 12.31 27.02 -33.45
CA GLN A 57 13.21 27.41 -32.35
C GLN A 57 13.94 26.24 -31.71
N ALA A 58 13.33 25.05 -31.65
CA ALA A 58 13.86 23.95 -30.88
C ALA A 58 14.44 22.80 -31.71
N ASN A 59 14.03 22.69 -32.98
CA ASN A 59 14.38 21.56 -33.85
C ASN A 59 14.07 20.17 -33.24
N ILE A 60 13.14 20.10 -32.25
CA ILE A 60 12.76 18.90 -31.54
C ILE A 60 11.25 18.68 -31.74
N PRO A 61 10.86 17.68 -32.54
CA PRO A 61 9.46 17.46 -32.90
C PRO A 61 8.63 16.86 -31.77
N PHE A 62 9.26 16.25 -30.75
CA PHE A 62 8.59 15.50 -29.70
C PHE A 62 8.77 16.14 -28.32
N LEU A 63 7.76 15.99 -27.46
CA LEU A 63 7.87 16.33 -26.04
C LEU A 63 8.96 15.50 -25.35
N PRO A 64 9.61 16.05 -24.30
CA PRO A 64 10.46 15.28 -23.40
C PRO A 64 9.76 14.00 -22.92
N GLU A 65 10.52 12.94 -22.75
CA GLU A 65 9.98 11.67 -22.27
C GLU A 65 9.98 11.68 -20.74
N VAL A 66 8.79 11.62 -20.15
CA VAL A 66 8.62 11.74 -18.69
C VAL A 66 8.09 10.41 -18.15
N HIS A 67 8.82 9.85 -17.18
CA HIS A 67 8.42 8.62 -16.45
C HIS A 67 8.48 8.85 -14.95
N SER A 68 7.65 8.12 -14.22
CA SER A 68 7.94 7.89 -12.81
C SER A 68 9.09 6.90 -12.68
N LEU A 69 9.80 6.95 -11.55
CA LEU A 69 10.90 6.02 -11.30
C LEU A 69 10.41 4.56 -11.33
N SER A 70 9.24 4.27 -10.76
CA SER A 70 8.65 2.93 -10.79
C SER A 70 8.39 2.44 -12.20
N ASP A 71 7.67 3.25 -13.02
CA ASP A 71 7.35 2.86 -14.40
C ASP A 71 8.61 2.70 -15.25
N TRP A 72 9.61 3.56 -15.02
CA TRP A 72 10.87 3.47 -15.74
C TRP A 72 11.67 2.21 -15.38
N LEU A 73 11.68 1.82 -14.10
CA LEU A 73 12.35 0.60 -13.67
C LEU A 73 11.72 -0.68 -14.23
N GLU A 74 10.41 -0.67 -14.50
CA GLU A 74 9.73 -1.79 -15.16
C GLU A 74 10.13 -1.95 -16.64
N LEU A 75 10.56 -0.85 -17.27
CA LEU A 75 11.05 -0.83 -18.64
C LEU A 75 12.56 -1.11 -18.74
N ALA A 76 13.21 -1.46 -17.63
CA ALA A 76 14.66 -1.68 -17.63
C ALA A 76 15.07 -2.80 -18.58
N PRO A 77 16.17 -2.61 -19.33
CA PRO A 77 16.69 -3.65 -20.21
C PRO A 77 17.13 -4.86 -19.39
N ASP A 78 16.80 -6.06 -19.87
CA ASP A 78 17.10 -7.32 -19.17
C ASP A 78 18.56 -7.76 -19.40
N ILE A 79 19.50 -6.92 -18.97
CA ILE A 79 20.93 -7.19 -19.10
C ILE A 79 21.42 -8.12 -17.97
N PHE A 80 20.87 -7.95 -16.76
CA PHE A 80 21.28 -8.71 -15.57
C PHE A 80 20.27 -9.79 -15.16
N LEU A 81 19.42 -10.26 -16.08
CA LEU A 81 18.38 -11.25 -15.79
C LEU A 81 17.55 -10.83 -14.57
N ILE A 82 16.94 -9.65 -14.68
CA ILE A 82 16.12 -9.08 -13.62
C ILE A 82 14.91 -10.00 -13.41
N PRO A 83 14.75 -10.59 -12.20
CA PRO A 83 13.63 -11.51 -11.96
C PRO A 83 12.30 -10.78 -11.95
N ASP A 84 11.23 -11.52 -12.23
CA ASP A 84 9.88 -11.00 -12.08
C ASP A 84 9.63 -10.44 -10.68
N GLN A 85 8.84 -9.39 -10.62
CA GLN A 85 8.46 -8.79 -9.33
C GLN A 85 7.59 -9.78 -8.55
N GLN A 86 8.02 -10.10 -7.34
CA GLN A 86 7.23 -10.87 -6.39
C GLN A 86 6.53 -9.92 -5.41
N SER A 87 5.26 -10.21 -5.13
CA SER A 87 4.55 -9.50 -4.07
C SER A 87 5.15 -9.84 -2.69
N GLN A 88 4.94 -8.98 -1.71
CA GLN A 88 5.36 -9.25 -0.33
C GLN A 88 4.72 -10.54 0.18
N THR A 89 3.43 -10.73 -0.09
CA THR A 89 2.68 -11.96 0.25
C THR A 89 3.32 -13.21 -0.36
N GLU A 90 3.75 -13.17 -1.63
CA GLU A 90 4.40 -14.32 -2.29
C GLU A 90 5.73 -14.68 -1.62
N ARG A 91 6.53 -13.69 -1.24
CA ARG A 91 7.78 -13.90 -0.50
C ARG A 91 7.55 -14.47 0.89
N ILE A 92 6.53 -13.99 1.60
CA ILE A 92 6.15 -14.52 2.91
C ILE A 92 5.69 -15.97 2.79
N LEU A 93 4.85 -16.30 1.80
CA LEU A 93 4.39 -17.66 1.54
C LEU A 93 5.55 -18.62 1.22
N GLN A 94 6.53 -18.18 0.43
CA GLN A 94 7.72 -19.00 0.13
C GLN A 94 8.58 -19.23 1.37
N THR A 95 8.75 -18.20 2.19
CA THR A 95 9.46 -18.30 3.46
C THR A 95 8.72 -19.24 4.41
N TYR A 96 7.39 -19.12 4.50
CA TYR A 96 6.54 -20.00 5.25
C TYR A 96 6.74 -21.47 4.83
N ALA A 97 6.63 -21.76 3.53
CA ALA A 97 6.82 -23.09 2.99
C ALA A 97 8.21 -23.68 3.32
N SER A 98 9.24 -22.81 3.30
CA SER A 98 10.60 -23.20 3.66
C SER A 98 10.76 -23.50 5.16
N ILE A 99 10.06 -22.77 6.03
CA ILE A 99 10.08 -23.01 7.48
C ILE A 99 9.27 -24.27 7.80
N ASP A 100 8.11 -24.45 7.18
CA ASP A 100 7.24 -25.61 7.39
C ASP A 100 7.93 -26.92 7.00
N ALA A 101 8.73 -26.90 5.94
CA ALA A 101 9.55 -28.02 5.52
C ALA A 101 10.66 -28.41 6.52
N HIS A 102 10.98 -27.54 7.50
CA HIS A 102 12.06 -27.74 8.47
C HIS A 102 11.56 -27.52 9.91
N PRO A 103 10.96 -28.52 10.56
CA PRO A 103 10.39 -28.40 11.91
C PRO A 103 11.38 -27.90 12.99
N GLU A 104 12.67 -28.13 12.78
CA GLU A 104 13.72 -27.60 13.67
C GLU A 104 13.71 -26.07 13.75
N LEU A 105 13.40 -25.38 12.65
CA LEU A 105 13.31 -23.93 12.63
C LEU A 105 12.12 -23.42 13.47
N GLN A 106 11.00 -24.12 13.42
CA GLN A 106 9.83 -23.78 14.24
C GLN A 106 10.13 -23.87 15.72
N THR A 107 10.87 -24.91 16.12
CA THR A 107 11.28 -25.11 17.52
C THR A 107 12.32 -24.07 17.96
N TRP A 108 13.26 -23.71 17.10
CA TRP A 108 14.31 -22.72 17.45
C TRP A 108 13.77 -21.32 17.67
N PHE A 109 12.78 -20.91 16.87
CA PHE A 109 12.18 -19.60 16.98
C PHE A 109 10.98 -19.55 17.92
N ALA A 110 10.66 -20.67 18.60
CA ALA A 110 9.49 -20.80 19.44
C ALA A 110 8.23 -20.21 18.76
N ALA A 111 7.97 -20.66 17.51
CA ALA A 111 6.87 -20.18 16.68
C ALA A 111 5.52 -20.63 17.28
N GLU A 112 5.28 -20.23 18.53
CA GLU A 112 4.07 -20.48 19.30
C GLU A 112 3.20 -19.23 19.30
N GLY A 113 1.89 -19.42 19.34
CA GLY A 113 0.91 -18.35 19.40
C GLY A 113 -0.05 -18.34 18.22
N GLU A 114 -0.96 -17.38 18.20
CA GLU A 114 -2.05 -17.31 17.19
C GLU A 114 -1.56 -17.19 15.75
N GLY A 115 -0.40 -16.56 15.54
CA GLY A 115 0.20 -16.35 14.21
C GLY A 115 1.22 -17.41 13.81
N GLY A 116 1.72 -18.23 14.75
CA GLY A 116 2.62 -19.35 14.51
C GLY A 116 3.74 -19.08 13.50
N VAL A 117 3.88 -19.99 12.55
CA VAL A 117 4.89 -19.94 11.48
C VAL A 117 4.66 -18.77 10.53
N TRP A 118 3.41 -18.34 10.33
CA TRP A 118 3.10 -17.18 9.48
C TRP A 118 3.75 -15.90 10.00
N SER A 119 3.58 -15.59 11.29
CA SER A 119 4.19 -14.40 11.91
C SER A 119 5.73 -14.44 11.86
N LEU A 120 6.31 -15.63 12.03
CA LEU A 120 7.75 -15.82 11.88
C LEU A 120 8.21 -15.54 10.44
N ALA A 121 7.50 -16.05 9.44
CA ALA A 121 7.81 -15.80 8.04
C ALA A 121 7.76 -14.30 7.69
N GLN A 122 6.74 -13.58 8.20
CA GLN A 122 6.65 -12.12 8.04
C GLN A 122 7.84 -11.39 8.68
N ALA A 123 8.22 -11.77 9.89
CA ALA A 123 9.36 -11.17 10.58
C ALA A 123 10.69 -11.39 9.84
N ILE A 124 10.90 -12.59 9.31
CA ILE A 124 12.10 -12.93 8.52
C ILE A 124 12.13 -12.10 7.22
N VAL A 125 11.04 -12.02 6.48
CA VAL A 125 10.97 -11.22 5.24
C VAL A 125 11.25 -9.75 5.54
N SER A 126 10.66 -9.19 6.59
CA SER A 126 10.90 -7.80 7.00
C SER A 126 12.36 -7.55 7.40
N ALA A 127 12.96 -8.49 8.14
CA ALA A 127 14.38 -8.39 8.51
C ALA A 127 15.30 -8.48 7.28
N CYS A 128 14.97 -9.34 6.31
CA CYS A 128 15.72 -9.43 5.05
C CYS A 128 15.64 -8.11 4.25
N GLU A 129 14.48 -7.46 4.22
CA GLU A 129 14.32 -6.14 3.57
C GLU A 129 15.18 -5.07 4.23
N LEU A 130 15.21 -5.03 5.55
CA LEU A 130 16.07 -4.10 6.30
C LEU A 130 17.56 -4.34 6.03
N LEU A 131 17.99 -5.61 5.95
CA LEU A 131 19.35 -5.97 5.56
C LEU A 131 19.67 -5.47 4.15
N SER A 132 18.78 -5.72 3.19
CA SER A 132 18.95 -5.26 1.82
C SER A 132 19.06 -3.73 1.74
N GLN A 133 18.24 -3.00 2.49
CA GLN A 133 18.32 -1.53 2.57
C GLN A 133 19.66 -1.05 3.10
N SER A 134 20.17 -1.71 4.14
CA SER A 134 21.44 -1.34 4.78
C SER A 134 22.65 -1.59 3.88
N ILE A 135 22.57 -2.56 2.99
CA ILE A 135 23.67 -3.02 2.13
C ILE A 135 23.76 -2.22 0.83
N MET A 136 22.63 -1.71 0.31
CA MET A 136 22.55 -0.99 -0.95
C MET A 136 23.63 0.09 -1.15
N PRO A 137 23.98 0.93 -0.16
CA PRO A 137 25.02 1.94 -0.34
C PRO A 137 26.42 1.39 -0.59
N HIS A 138 26.65 0.11 -0.30
CA HIS A 138 27.96 -0.54 -0.39
C HIS A 138 28.15 -1.40 -1.65
N LEU A 139 27.09 -1.53 -2.49
CA LEU A 139 27.19 -2.29 -3.73
C LEU A 139 27.94 -1.49 -4.80
N SER A 140 28.69 -2.20 -5.64
CA SER A 140 29.37 -1.59 -6.79
C SER A 140 28.36 -1.15 -7.86
N TRP A 141 28.66 -0.02 -8.50
CA TRP A 141 27.90 0.55 -9.61
C TRP A 141 28.67 0.52 -10.94
N ASP A 142 29.88 -0.01 -10.94
CA ASP A 142 30.63 -0.11 -12.20
C ASP A 142 30.01 -1.19 -13.09
N PRO A 143 29.45 -0.80 -14.24
CA PRO A 143 28.77 -1.74 -15.16
C PRO A 143 29.68 -2.89 -15.63
N ASN A 144 31.00 -2.68 -15.62
CA ASN A 144 31.97 -3.66 -16.11
C ASN A 144 32.43 -4.64 -15.04
N THR A 145 32.29 -4.27 -13.76
CA THR A 145 32.79 -5.06 -12.62
C THR A 145 31.71 -5.46 -11.64
N LEU A 146 30.42 -5.33 -12.04
CA LEU A 146 29.29 -5.66 -11.17
C LEU A 146 29.34 -7.15 -10.78
N ASP A 147 29.78 -7.45 -9.56
CA ASP A 147 29.75 -8.77 -8.93
C ASP A 147 28.87 -8.76 -7.68
N LEU A 148 27.56 -8.83 -7.89
CA LEU A 148 26.58 -8.80 -6.81
C LEU A 148 26.83 -9.93 -5.78
N LYS A 149 27.25 -11.12 -6.24
CA LYS A 149 27.52 -12.26 -5.37
C LYS A 149 28.75 -12.02 -4.50
N GLY A 150 29.83 -11.52 -5.08
CA GLY A 150 31.07 -11.19 -4.35
C GLY A 150 30.86 -10.07 -3.34
N ASP A 151 30.09 -9.03 -3.71
CA ASP A 151 29.77 -7.93 -2.81
C ASP A 151 28.87 -8.37 -1.66
N MET A 152 27.89 -9.22 -1.90
CA MET A 152 27.05 -9.81 -0.86
C MET A 152 27.88 -10.68 0.10
N GLN A 153 28.82 -11.50 -0.39
CA GLN A 153 29.69 -12.31 0.46
C GLN A 153 30.60 -11.48 1.35
N LYS A 154 31.14 -10.37 0.81
CA LYS A 154 31.97 -9.43 1.62
C LYS A 154 31.14 -8.84 2.77
N LEU A 155 29.89 -8.42 2.48
CA LEU A 155 29.01 -7.84 3.47
C LEU A 155 28.57 -8.85 4.54
N GLU A 156 28.31 -10.09 4.15
CA GLU A 156 28.09 -11.17 5.12
C GLU A 156 29.26 -11.36 6.08
N SER A 157 30.50 -11.33 5.56
CA SER A 157 31.68 -11.47 6.40
C SER A 157 31.83 -10.30 7.38
N VAL A 158 31.47 -9.08 6.95
CA VAL A 158 31.48 -7.89 7.82
C VAL A 158 30.39 -8.00 8.88
N LEU A 159 29.18 -8.42 8.50
CA LEU A 159 28.05 -8.60 9.43
C LEU A 159 28.39 -9.69 10.47
N GLN A 160 28.93 -10.82 10.03
CA GLN A 160 29.36 -11.89 10.91
C GLN A 160 30.43 -11.39 11.92
N SER A 161 31.44 -10.67 11.44
CA SER A 161 32.47 -10.07 12.29
C SER A 161 31.88 -9.07 13.30
N ALA A 162 30.88 -8.29 12.90
CA ALA A 162 30.20 -7.35 13.78
C ALA A 162 29.39 -8.07 14.88
N ILE A 163 28.71 -9.16 14.55
CA ILE A 163 27.99 -10.02 15.51
C ILE A 163 28.99 -10.63 16.50
N ASP A 164 30.08 -11.17 15.99
CA ASP A 164 31.15 -11.79 16.82
C ASP A 164 31.77 -10.79 17.79
N THR A 165 31.82 -9.52 17.42
CA THR A 165 32.37 -8.44 18.26
C THR A 165 31.36 -7.92 19.28
N ALA A 166 30.08 -7.87 18.92
CA ALA A 166 29.02 -7.23 19.73
C ALA A 166 28.52 -8.13 20.87
N TYR A 167 28.61 -9.46 20.73
CA TYR A 167 27.98 -10.39 21.69
C TYR A 167 29.01 -11.17 22.53
N PRO A 168 28.82 -11.24 23.87
CA PRO A 168 29.67 -12.05 24.74
C PRO A 168 29.58 -13.54 24.42
N LYS A 169 30.65 -14.29 24.64
CA LYS A 169 30.82 -15.71 24.28
C LYS A 169 29.66 -16.63 24.69
N LEU A 170 28.92 -16.35 25.77
CA LEU A 170 27.80 -17.16 26.25
C LEU A 170 26.47 -16.93 25.46
N ALA A 171 26.22 -15.72 24.97
CA ALA A 171 25.09 -15.41 24.13
C ALA A 171 25.38 -15.68 22.65
N HIS A 172 26.65 -15.77 22.29
CA HIS A 172 27.17 -15.92 20.93
C HIS A 172 26.61 -17.16 20.20
N ALA A 173 26.45 -18.29 20.89
CA ALA A 173 25.99 -19.52 20.25
C ALA A 173 24.49 -19.45 19.81
N LEU A 174 23.62 -18.77 20.54
CA LEU A 174 22.22 -18.57 20.20
C LEU A 174 22.04 -17.52 19.12
N VAL A 175 22.62 -16.33 19.34
CA VAL A 175 22.56 -15.21 18.39
C VAL A 175 23.21 -15.58 17.06
N SER A 176 24.31 -16.35 17.09
CA SER A 176 24.97 -16.84 15.87
C SER A 176 24.10 -17.79 15.07
N LYS A 177 23.28 -18.64 15.73
CA LYS A 177 22.34 -19.54 15.02
C LYS A 177 21.22 -18.76 14.35
N GLU A 178 20.58 -17.84 15.07
CA GLU A 178 19.50 -17.00 14.53
C GLU A 178 20.00 -16.12 13.37
N ALA A 179 21.17 -15.50 13.54
CA ALA A 179 21.81 -14.71 12.50
C ALA A 179 22.15 -15.53 11.25
N ASN A 180 22.67 -16.75 11.42
CA ASN A 180 22.97 -17.63 10.29
C ASN A 180 21.71 -18.07 9.54
N VAL A 181 20.61 -18.33 10.25
CA VAL A 181 19.33 -18.66 9.62
C VAL A 181 18.81 -17.45 8.85
N LEU A 182 18.82 -16.26 9.46
CA LEU A 182 18.40 -15.02 8.78
C LEU A 182 19.24 -14.76 7.54
N LEU A 183 20.58 -14.92 7.62
CA LEU A 183 21.47 -14.78 6.47
C LEU A 183 21.19 -15.82 5.38
N ALA A 184 20.86 -17.07 5.75
CA ALA A 184 20.48 -18.10 4.79
C ALA A 184 19.19 -17.73 4.05
N PHE A 185 18.17 -17.24 4.77
CA PHE A 185 16.93 -16.73 4.14
C PHE A 185 17.21 -15.49 3.31
N TRP A 186 18.04 -14.57 3.79
CA TRP A 186 18.40 -13.38 3.03
C TRP A 186 19.14 -13.74 1.73
N ARG A 187 20.06 -14.69 1.74
CA ARG A 187 20.71 -15.21 0.52
C ARG A 187 19.68 -15.81 -0.45
N TYR A 188 18.73 -16.58 0.07
CA TYR A 188 17.69 -17.20 -0.73
C TYR A 188 16.71 -16.18 -1.31
N LEU A 189 16.22 -15.25 -0.49
CA LEU A 189 15.28 -14.21 -0.89
C LEU A 189 15.98 -13.03 -1.57
N GLY A 190 17.16 -12.65 -1.10
CA GLY A 190 17.88 -11.46 -1.51
C GLY A 190 18.64 -11.62 -2.81
N SER A 191 19.02 -12.86 -3.20
CA SER A 191 19.86 -13.05 -4.38
C SER A 191 19.15 -12.66 -5.69
N VAL A 192 17.80 -12.63 -5.73
CA VAL A 192 17.07 -12.44 -7.00
C VAL A 192 15.68 -11.82 -6.84
N ARG A 193 15.06 -11.80 -5.64
CA ARG A 193 13.61 -11.54 -5.45
C ARG A 193 13.29 -10.37 -4.53
N ASP A 194 14.31 -9.79 -3.92
CA ASP A 194 14.14 -8.60 -3.07
C ASP A 194 13.89 -7.37 -3.95
N PRO A 195 12.82 -6.58 -3.70
CA PRO A 195 12.48 -5.42 -4.51
C PRO A 195 13.57 -4.35 -4.53
N ILE A 196 14.41 -4.27 -3.49
CA ILE A 196 15.50 -3.30 -3.38
C ILE A 196 16.65 -3.73 -4.29
N ILE A 197 17.02 -5.02 -4.25
CA ILE A 197 18.07 -5.58 -5.13
C ILE A 197 17.59 -5.52 -6.58
N ARG A 198 16.32 -5.83 -6.85
CA ARG A 198 15.72 -5.70 -8.19
C ARG A 198 15.84 -4.25 -8.70
N LYS A 199 15.54 -3.27 -7.87
CA LYS A 199 15.70 -1.85 -8.20
C LYS A 199 17.16 -1.50 -8.54
N HIS A 200 18.11 -2.02 -7.76
CA HIS A 200 19.53 -1.84 -8.04
C HIS A 200 19.92 -2.44 -9.39
N LEU A 201 19.52 -3.69 -9.66
CA LEU A 201 19.81 -4.37 -10.93
C LEU A 201 19.21 -3.64 -12.13
N ALA A 202 17.98 -3.13 -11.99
CA ALA A 202 17.33 -2.35 -13.03
C ALA A 202 18.09 -1.05 -13.33
N LEU A 203 18.51 -0.31 -12.31
CA LEU A 203 19.33 0.88 -12.47
C LEU A 203 20.71 0.55 -13.05
N ALA A 204 21.36 -0.53 -12.59
CA ALA A 204 22.63 -0.98 -13.14
C ALA A 204 22.52 -1.38 -14.62
N SER A 205 21.39 -2.02 -15.01
CA SER A 205 21.11 -2.33 -16.42
C SER A 205 21.04 -1.08 -17.28
N TYR A 206 20.42 -0.01 -16.79
CA TYR A 206 20.41 1.28 -17.49
C TYR A 206 21.80 1.90 -17.57
N ALA A 207 22.57 1.88 -16.49
CA ALA A 207 23.93 2.41 -16.49
C ALA A 207 24.81 1.67 -17.53
N GLN A 208 24.68 0.34 -17.62
CA GLN A 208 25.39 -0.47 -18.62
C GLN A 208 24.89 -0.20 -20.04
N GLN A 209 23.58 -0.05 -20.25
CA GLN A 209 23.02 0.34 -21.55
C GLN A 209 23.60 1.68 -22.04
N PHE A 210 23.69 2.67 -21.13
CA PHE A 210 24.27 3.97 -21.46
C PHE A 210 25.76 3.87 -21.79
N ALA A 211 26.49 2.99 -21.10
CA ALA A 211 27.92 2.74 -21.37
C ALA A 211 28.13 2.05 -22.73
N GLN A 212 27.27 1.11 -23.10
CA GLN A 212 27.38 0.36 -24.35
C GLN A 212 26.93 1.16 -25.58
N HIS A 213 26.00 2.13 -25.42
CA HIS A 213 25.43 2.92 -26.49
C HIS A 213 25.68 4.43 -26.33
N PRO A 214 26.95 4.90 -26.33
CA PRO A 214 27.27 6.31 -26.09
C PRO A 214 26.80 7.24 -27.24
N GLN A 215 26.36 6.68 -28.36
CA GLN A 215 25.85 7.47 -29.48
C GLN A 215 24.49 8.12 -29.22
N SER A 216 23.72 7.62 -28.29
CA SER A 216 22.41 8.17 -27.94
C SER A 216 22.47 9.39 -27.03
N ARG A 217 23.61 10.04 -26.78
CA ARG A 217 23.87 11.25 -25.93
C ARG A 217 22.63 11.99 -25.38
N ARG A 218 21.60 11.23 -25.11
CA ARG A 218 20.31 11.69 -24.63
C ARG A 218 20.47 12.17 -23.20
N PRO A 219 20.15 13.44 -22.85
CA PRO A 219 20.27 13.90 -21.48
C PRO A 219 19.32 13.12 -20.56
N LEU A 220 19.83 12.71 -19.41
CA LEU A 220 19.06 12.19 -18.30
C LEU A 220 18.79 13.35 -17.32
N ILE A 221 17.53 13.67 -17.11
CA ILE A 221 17.11 14.69 -16.15
C ILE A 221 16.45 13.98 -14.97
N TRP A 222 17.07 14.08 -13.81
CA TRP A 222 16.59 13.49 -12.58
C TRP A 222 15.97 14.57 -11.68
N ILE A 223 14.71 14.39 -11.29
CA ILE A 223 14.00 15.36 -10.47
C ILE A 223 13.91 14.86 -9.04
N ASP A 224 14.48 15.62 -8.09
CA ASP A 224 14.38 15.37 -6.66
C ASP A 224 13.42 16.38 -6.02
N THR A 225 12.29 15.88 -5.52
CA THR A 225 11.26 16.71 -4.88
C THR A 225 11.41 16.78 -3.36
N VAL A 226 12.31 15.99 -2.80
CA VAL A 226 12.54 15.84 -1.36
C VAL A 226 14.01 15.59 -1.14
N GLU A 227 14.51 15.99 0.03
CA GLU A 227 15.77 15.43 0.52
C GLU A 227 15.59 13.92 0.72
N PRO A 228 16.26 13.10 -0.07
CA PRO A 228 16.16 11.67 0.08
C PRO A 228 16.76 11.24 1.42
N GLN A 229 16.23 10.17 2.00
CA GLN A 229 16.88 9.57 3.18
C GLN A 229 18.34 9.20 2.86
N PRO A 230 19.29 9.29 3.82
CA PRO A 230 20.72 9.16 3.53
C PRO A 230 21.11 7.93 2.70
N ALA A 231 20.52 6.77 2.97
CA ALA A 231 20.78 5.55 2.21
C ALA A 231 20.22 5.62 0.75
N GLN A 232 19.05 6.19 0.56
CA GLN A 232 18.47 6.38 -0.78
C GLN A 232 19.20 7.48 -1.57
N ALA A 233 19.64 8.54 -0.87
CA ALA A 233 20.46 9.59 -1.46
C ALA A 233 21.76 9.01 -2.01
N SER A 234 22.40 8.16 -1.24
CA SER A 234 23.65 7.50 -1.64
C SER A 234 23.46 6.66 -2.91
N MET A 235 22.43 5.81 -2.96
CA MET A 235 22.15 4.96 -4.11
C MET A 235 21.86 5.77 -5.38
N GLN A 236 20.99 6.78 -5.29
CA GLN A 236 20.63 7.62 -6.43
C GLN A 236 21.85 8.41 -6.93
N THR A 237 22.62 8.99 -6.03
CA THR A 237 23.82 9.75 -6.37
C THR A 237 24.85 8.86 -7.05
N GLN A 238 25.12 7.68 -6.51
CA GLN A 238 26.06 6.72 -7.10
C GLN A 238 25.61 6.28 -8.51
N PHE A 239 24.31 6.02 -8.69
CA PHE A 239 23.77 5.70 -10.02
C PHE A 239 23.98 6.86 -11.02
N LEU A 240 23.64 8.09 -10.62
CA LEU A 240 23.80 9.27 -11.48
C LEU A 240 25.27 9.55 -11.80
N GLU A 241 26.16 9.35 -10.82
CA GLU A 241 27.62 9.44 -11.02
C GLU A 241 28.12 8.37 -11.98
N ALA A 242 27.64 7.13 -11.88
CA ALA A 242 27.98 6.05 -12.80
C ALA A 242 27.52 6.32 -14.24
N CYS A 243 26.43 7.06 -14.45
CA CYS A 243 25.94 7.44 -15.77
C CYS A 243 26.68 8.65 -16.37
N THR A 244 27.24 9.54 -15.53
CA THR A 244 27.83 10.82 -15.95
C THR A 244 28.96 10.70 -17.00
N PRO A 245 29.82 9.67 -17.02
CA PRO A 245 30.85 9.52 -18.04
C PRO A 245 30.28 9.26 -19.44
N TYR A 246 29.06 8.71 -19.56
CA TYR A 246 28.50 8.20 -20.79
C TYR A 246 27.44 9.12 -21.41
N ILE A 247 26.63 9.78 -20.55
CA ILE A 247 25.53 10.65 -20.97
C ILE A 247 25.52 11.96 -20.16
N PRO A 248 24.96 13.06 -20.70
CA PRO A 248 24.71 14.28 -19.92
C PRO A 248 23.67 14.00 -18.82
N VAL A 249 24.07 14.21 -17.55
CA VAL A 249 23.20 14.04 -16.39
C VAL A 249 22.91 15.38 -15.74
N HIS A 250 21.63 15.73 -15.64
CA HIS A 250 21.13 16.92 -14.97
C HIS A 250 20.26 16.52 -13.79
N ARG A 251 20.49 17.13 -12.65
CA ARG A 251 19.70 16.94 -11.44
C ARG A 251 18.93 18.22 -11.14
N LEU A 252 17.60 18.15 -11.15
CA LEU A 252 16.72 19.24 -10.72
C LEU A 252 16.32 18.97 -9.27
N GLN A 253 16.79 19.79 -8.35
CA GLN A 253 16.58 19.61 -6.91
C GLN A 253 15.75 20.77 -6.37
N MET A 254 14.72 20.47 -5.57
CA MET A 254 13.95 21.50 -4.85
C MET A 254 14.80 22.07 -3.72
N ASP A 255 14.85 23.40 -3.63
CA ASP A 255 15.50 24.13 -2.53
C ASP A 255 14.59 24.20 -1.31
N TRP A 256 14.82 23.31 -0.36
CA TRP A 256 14.09 23.28 0.90
C TRP A 256 14.72 24.17 1.99
N SER A 257 15.82 24.84 1.72
CA SER A 257 16.46 25.76 2.68
C SER A 257 15.54 26.91 3.07
N SER A 258 14.69 27.35 2.12
CA SER A 258 13.66 28.36 2.38
C SER A 258 12.57 27.92 3.36
N VAL A 259 12.39 26.60 3.57
CA VAL A 259 11.41 26.06 4.52
C VAL A 259 11.89 26.19 5.96
N ALA A 260 13.19 26.19 6.20
CA ALA A 260 13.75 26.40 7.54
C ALA A 260 13.35 27.77 8.12
N LEU A 261 13.08 28.73 7.27
CA LEU A 261 12.64 30.08 7.66
C LEU A 261 11.13 30.20 7.98
N TRP A 262 10.35 29.15 7.81
CA TRP A 262 8.90 29.20 8.04
C TRP A 262 8.53 29.37 9.52
N SER A 263 9.29 28.78 10.43
CA SER A 263 9.09 28.97 11.87
C SER A 263 9.34 30.44 12.28
N GLU A 264 10.33 31.07 11.68
CA GLU A 264 10.67 32.46 11.89
C GLU A 264 9.66 33.43 11.21
N ALA A 265 9.19 33.07 10.02
CA ALA A 265 8.16 33.84 9.30
C ALA A 265 6.77 33.79 9.99
N ILE A 266 6.51 32.78 10.81
CA ILE A 266 5.26 32.64 11.58
C ILE A 266 5.42 33.25 12.98
N SER A 267 6.64 33.33 13.55
CA SER A 267 6.87 33.97 14.83
C SER A 267 6.84 35.50 14.74
N ALA A 268 6.09 36.12 15.63
CA ALA A 268 5.94 37.60 15.66
C ALA A 268 7.19 38.34 16.18
N GLU A 269 8.30 37.62 16.47
CA GLU A 269 9.47 38.19 17.16
C GLU A 269 10.76 38.23 16.31
N VAL A 270 10.65 38.32 14.99
CA VAL A 270 11.84 38.42 14.12
C VAL A 270 12.42 39.84 14.23
N GLY A 271 13.63 39.93 14.76
CA GLY A 271 14.36 41.20 14.91
C GLY A 271 14.74 41.82 13.57
N ALA A 272 14.76 43.17 13.52
CA ALA A 272 14.90 44.00 12.32
C ALA A 272 16.19 43.79 11.49
N GLN A 273 17.22 43.11 12.01
CA GLN A 273 18.48 42.84 11.29
C GLN A 273 18.46 41.55 10.46
N GLU A 274 17.63 40.58 10.83
CA GLU A 274 17.43 39.33 10.06
C GLU A 274 16.41 39.51 8.96
N GLU A 275 15.58 40.57 9.03
CA GLU A 275 14.58 40.91 8.02
C GLU A 275 15.17 41.15 6.63
N ALA A 276 16.37 41.67 6.50
CA ALA A 276 16.94 42.05 5.19
C ALA A 276 17.36 40.84 4.34
N GLN A 277 17.86 39.77 4.97
CA GLN A 277 18.21 38.53 4.29
C GLN A 277 17.01 37.60 4.14
N ALA A 278 16.14 37.58 5.15
CA ALA A 278 14.87 36.84 5.10
C ALA A 278 13.86 37.48 4.12
N GLN A 279 13.92 38.79 3.89
CA GLN A 279 12.99 39.50 3.00
C GLN A 279 13.02 38.99 1.56
N HIS A 280 14.15 38.51 1.04
CA HIS A 280 14.22 37.99 -0.33
C HIS A 280 13.43 36.67 -0.49
N ASN A 281 13.40 35.84 0.54
CA ASN A 281 12.71 34.55 0.54
C ASN A 281 11.29 34.64 1.13
N ILE A 282 11.01 35.58 2.01
CA ILE A 282 9.70 35.79 2.66
C ILE A 282 8.71 36.54 1.76
N HIS A 283 9.15 37.20 0.70
CA HIS A 283 8.23 37.97 -0.18
C HIS A 283 7.10 37.13 -0.77
N THR A 284 7.33 35.84 -0.96
CA THR A 284 6.31 34.87 -1.41
C THR A 284 5.36 34.41 -0.30
N LEU A 285 5.75 34.53 0.98
CA LEU A 285 4.93 34.13 2.13
C LEU A 285 4.04 35.26 2.65
N LYS A 286 4.49 36.52 2.56
CA LYS A 286 3.73 37.71 3.02
C LYS A 286 2.37 37.90 2.33
N THR A 287 2.14 37.28 1.18
CA THR A 287 0.87 37.37 0.44
C THR A 287 -0.13 36.29 0.76
N LYS A 288 0.21 35.31 1.63
CA LYS A 288 -0.64 34.15 1.96
C LYS A 288 -1.16 34.24 3.39
N THR A 289 -2.47 34.17 3.53
CA THR A 289 -3.12 34.10 4.85
C THR A 289 -3.09 32.67 5.36
N PHE A 290 -2.47 32.47 6.53
CA PHE A 290 -2.53 31.23 7.28
C PHE A 290 -3.65 31.33 8.31
N HIS A 291 -4.49 30.30 8.38
CA HIS A 291 -5.49 30.15 9.40
C HIS A 291 -5.14 28.90 10.24
N CYS A 292 -4.71 29.12 11.47
CA CYS A 292 -4.52 28.04 12.42
C CYS A 292 -5.83 27.80 13.17
N ILE A 293 -6.29 26.54 13.17
CA ILE A 293 -7.54 26.14 13.80
C ILE A 293 -7.22 25.06 14.82
N THR A 294 -7.65 25.28 16.05
CA THR A 294 -7.56 24.29 17.11
C THR A 294 -8.96 23.86 17.53
N ALA A 295 -9.11 22.59 17.84
CA ALA A 295 -10.35 22.00 18.33
C ALA A 295 -10.06 21.03 19.47
N ASN A 296 -10.97 20.98 20.45
CA ASN A 296 -10.81 20.10 21.61
C ASN A 296 -11.24 18.65 21.33
N ARG A 297 -12.06 18.45 20.30
CA ARG A 297 -12.58 17.15 19.92
C ARG A 297 -12.29 16.86 18.46
N PHE A 298 -12.04 15.61 18.17
CA PHE A 298 -11.85 15.12 16.80
C PHE A 298 -12.99 15.51 15.85
N GLU A 299 -14.24 15.38 16.32
CA GLU A 299 -15.43 15.71 15.52
C GLU A 299 -15.51 17.20 15.19
N ASP A 300 -15.16 18.08 16.14
CA ASP A 300 -15.16 19.52 15.93
C ASP A 300 -14.13 19.92 14.86
N LEU A 301 -12.96 19.24 14.83
CA LEU A 301 -11.94 19.46 13.81
C LEU A 301 -12.42 19.03 12.42
N ALA A 302 -13.13 17.91 12.34
CA ALA A 302 -13.72 17.43 11.07
C ALA A 302 -14.81 18.40 10.55
N TRP A 303 -15.64 18.92 11.43
CA TRP A 303 -16.65 19.94 11.10
C TRP A 303 -16.01 21.24 10.63
N GLU A 304 -14.97 21.70 11.30
CA GLU A 304 -14.29 22.94 10.92
C GLU A 304 -13.58 22.80 9.56
N ALA A 305 -12.93 21.66 9.30
CA ALA A 305 -12.36 21.35 7.98
C ALA A 305 -13.46 21.38 6.90
N THR A 306 -14.61 20.74 7.18
CA THR A 306 -15.76 20.73 6.26
C THR A 306 -16.28 22.13 5.99
N ARG A 307 -16.47 22.94 7.05
CA ARG A 307 -16.94 24.33 6.95
C ARG A 307 -16.00 25.22 6.13
N ARG A 308 -14.68 25.03 6.29
CA ARG A 308 -13.69 25.77 5.49
C ARG A 308 -13.74 25.40 4.03
N ILE A 309 -13.84 24.12 3.72
CA ILE A 309 -14.01 23.64 2.34
C ILE A 309 -15.29 24.21 1.74
N GLU A 310 -16.41 24.18 2.47
CA GLU A 310 -17.68 24.76 2.03
C GLU A 310 -17.56 26.28 1.75
N THR A 311 -16.88 27.01 2.61
CA THR A 311 -16.63 28.44 2.43
C THR A 311 -15.85 28.69 1.14
N HIS A 312 -14.76 27.96 0.90
CA HIS A 312 -13.98 28.09 -0.33
C HIS A 312 -14.76 27.70 -1.58
N LEU A 313 -15.65 26.70 -1.48
CA LEU A 313 -16.55 26.34 -2.58
C LEU A 313 -17.54 27.48 -2.91
N LYS A 314 -18.10 28.15 -1.87
CA LYS A 314 -18.97 29.32 -2.02
C LYS A 314 -18.24 30.54 -2.59
N GLU A 315 -16.97 30.72 -2.25
CA GLU A 315 -16.09 31.73 -2.83
C GLU A 315 -15.73 31.47 -4.30
N GLY A 316 -16.17 30.36 -4.87
CA GLY A 316 -15.95 29.99 -6.27
C GLY A 316 -14.58 29.36 -6.53
N ARG A 317 -13.86 28.90 -5.51
CA ARG A 317 -12.61 28.14 -5.70
C ARG A 317 -12.88 26.88 -6.50
N LYS A 318 -12.09 26.65 -7.55
CA LYS A 318 -12.27 25.52 -8.48
C LYS A 318 -11.59 24.25 -7.98
N HIS A 319 -10.47 24.40 -7.27
CA HIS A 319 -9.68 23.28 -6.77
C HIS A 319 -9.33 23.53 -5.31
N ILE A 320 -9.70 22.58 -4.46
CA ILE A 320 -9.45 22.61 -3.02
C ILE A 320 -8.75 21.31 -2.66
N ALA A 321 -7.58 21.39 -2.02
CA ALA A 321 -6.85 20.23 -1.54
C ALA A 321 -6.99 20.10 -0.03
N LEU A 322 -7.43 18.94 0.44
CA LEU A 322 -7.36 18.52 1.83
C LEU A 322 -6.15 17.59 2.00
N VAL A 323 -5.09 18.07 2.62
CA VAL A 323 -3.90 17.26 2.88
C VAL A 323 -4.09 16.47 4.16
N ALA A 324 -4.18 15.16 4.04
CA ALA A 324 -4.48 14.28 5.14
C ALA A 324 -3.18 13.72 5.78
N GLN A 325 -2.84 14.21 6.97
CA GLN A 325 -1.87 13.53 7.85
C GLN A 325 -2.58 12.47 8.69
N ASP A 326 -3.76 12.80 9.22
CA ASP A 326 -4.66 11.86 9.90
C ASP A 326 -5.74 11.37 8.93
N ARG A 327 -5.67 10.08 8.60
CA ARG A 327 -6.61 9.44 7.68
C ARG A 327 -8.02 9.32 8.25
N LEU A 328 -8.17 9.20 9.58
CA LEU A 328 -9.49 9.14 10.22
C LEU A 328 -10.19 10.47 10.09
N LEU A 329 -9.45 11.58 10.32
CA LEU A 329 -9.96 12.93 10.15
C LEU A 329 -10.39 13.19 8.70
N ALA A 330 -9.57 12.80 7.73
CA ALA A 330 -9.88 12.94 6.31
C ALA A 330 -11.16 12.18 5.91
N ARG A 331 -11.31 10.94 6.38
CA ARG A 331 -12.53 10.11 6.17
C ARG A 331 -13.76 10.77 6.79
N ARG A 332 -13.64 11.27 8.02
CA ARG A 332 -14.76 11.93 8.68
C ARG A 332 -15.16 13.19 7.95
N THR A 333 -14.19 14.01 7.55
CA THR A 333 -14.41 15.21 6.74
C THR A 333 -15.09 14.85 5.41
N ARG A 334 -14.62 13.81 4.71
CA ARG A 334 -15.25 13.31 3.48
C ARG A 334 -16.70 12.91 3.69
N ALA A 335 -16.99 12.17 4.78
CA ALA A 335 -18.35 11.74 5.10
C ALA A 335 -19.28 12.94 5.38
N LEU A 336 -18.77 14.00 6.02
CA LEU A 336 -19.50 15.23 6.24
C LEU A 336 -19.73 16.01 4.93
N LEU A 337 -18.72 16.11 4.07
CA LEU A 337 -18.82 16.74 2.76
C LEU A 337 -19.84 16.04 1.84
N ALA A 338 -19.89 14.71 1.86
CA ALA A 338 -20.85 13.93 1.09
C ALA A 338 -22.32 14.23 1.48
N ARG A 339 -22.56 14.68 2.72
CA ARG A 339 -23.89 15.11 3.19
C ARG A 339 -24.29 16.50 2.68
N LEU A 340 -23.34 17.32 2.24
CA LEU A 340 -23.65 18.66 1.70
C LEU A 340 -24.35 18.60 0.34
N GLY A 341 -24.18 17.51 -0.41
CA GLY A 341 -24.91 17.28 -1.64
C GLY A 341 -24.27 16.21 -2.54
N PRO A 342 -25.07 15.41 -3.24
CA PRO A 342 -24.58 14.34 -4.12
C PRO A 342 -23.84 14.88 -5.36
N SER A 343 -23.93 16.19 -5.64
CA SER A 343 -23.25 16.83 -6.77
C SER A 343 -21.82 17.23 -6.49
N LEU A 344 -21.35 17.14 -5.24
CA LEU A 344 -19.98 17.49 -4.89
C LEU A 344 -19.03 16.34 -5.25
N SER A 345 -18.28 16.52 -6.33
CA SER A 345 -17.23 15.56 -6.71
C SER A 345 -16.02 15.69 -5.79
N ILE A 346 -15.70 14.62 -5.08
CA ILE A 346 -14.57 14.50 -4.16
C ILE A 346 -13.67 13.37 -4.68
N ALA A 347 -12.40 13.68 -4.96
CA ALA A 347 -11.40 12.68 -5.28
C ALA A 347 -10.58 12.36 -4.02
N ASP A 348 -10.48 11.11 -3.66
CA ASP A 348 -9.63 10.65 -2.54
C ASP A 348 -8.45 9.85 -3.09
N GLU A 349 -7.28 10.50 -3.14
CA GLU A 349 -6.05 9.87 -3.62
C GLU A 349 -5.29 9.14 -2.50
N THR A 350 -5.68 9.35 -1.24
CA THR A 350 -5.05 8.63 -0.13
C THR A 350 -5.37 7.15 -0.20
N GLY A 351 -6.55 6.82 -0.72
CA GLY A 351 -7.10 5.49 -0.66
C GLY A 351 -7.31 5.02 0.79
N TRP A 352 -7.85 3.87 0.97
CA TRP A 352 -7.93 3.20 2.25
C TRP A 352 -7.62 1.72 2.13
N LYS A 353 -7.29 1.10 3.22
CA LYS A 353 -7.02 -0.33 3.24
C LYS A 353 -8.28 -1.08 2.79
N LEU A 354 -8.12 -2.08 1.92
CA LEU A 354 -9.23 -2.90 1.47
C LEU A 354 -9.97 -3.53 2.67
N SER A 355 -9.23 -3.92 3.72
CA SER A 355 -9.75 -4.46 4.99
C SER A 355 -10.80 -3.56 5.67
N THR A 356 -10.83 -2.27 5.36
CA THR A 356 -11.76 -1.30 5.97
C THR A 356 -12.99 -1.01 5.12
N THR A 357 -13.16 -1.68 4.01
CA THR A 357 -14.35 -1.56 3.13
C THR A 357 -15.51 -2.42 3.64
N ARG A 358 -16.72 -2.10 3.18
CA ARG A 358 -17.91 -2.90 3.52
C ARG A 358 -17.79 -4.34 3.02
N ALA A 359 -17.23 -4.53 1.82
CA ALA A 359 -17.03 -5.86 1.25
C ALA A 359 -16.06 -6.71 2.10
N ALA A 360 -14.95 -6.11 2.55
CA ALA A 360 -14.02 -6.79 3.44
C ALA A 360 -14.61 -7.05 4.83
N ALA A 361 -15.40 -6.12 5.39
CA ALA A 361 -16.12 -6.34 6.65
C ALA A 361 -17.10 -7.50 6.53
N ALA A 362 -17.78 -7.62 5.40
CA ALA A 362 -18.68 -8.73 5.08
C ALA A 362 -17.96 -10.08 5.05
N LEU A 363 -16.83 -10.14 4.36
CA LEU A 363 -15.98 -11.33 4.37
C LEU A 363 -15.46 -11.63 5.78
N HIS A 364 -15.01 -10.61 6.50
CA HIS A 364 -14.50 -10.78 7.87
C HIS A 364 -15.55 -11.38 8.82
N ALA A 365 -16.81 -10.94 8.72
CA ALA A 365 -17.90 -11.49 9.53
C ALA A 365 -18.07 -13.01 9.29
N TRP A 366 -17.92 -13.49 8.04
CA TRP A 366 -17.89 -14.92 7.75
C TRP A 366 -16.66 -15.61 8.37
N LEU A 367 -15.46 -15.04 8.19
CA LEU A 367 -14.23 -15.61 8.74
C LEU A 367 -14.25 -15.70 10.27
N GLU A 368 -14.88 -14.75 10.96
CA GLU A 368 -15.06 -14.80 12.42
C GLU A 368 -16.04 -15.94 12.86
N LEU A 369 -17.06 -16.22 12.05
CA LEU A 369 -17.90 -17.41 12.29
C LEU A 369 -17.09 -18.70 12.19
N LEU A 370 -16.15 -18.81 11.26
CA LEU A 370 -15.29 -19.99 11.11
C LEU A 370 -14.37 -20.20 12.31
N ARG A 371 -13.98 -19.12 13.01
CA ARG A 371 -13.16 -19.17 14.23
C ARG A 371 -13.94 -19.57 15.49
N SER A 372 -15.26 -19.66 15.38
CA SER A 372 -16.11 -19.99 16.51
C SER A 372 -15.84 -21.41 17.03
N PRO A 373 -16.04 -21.64 18.35
CA PRO A 373 -15.98 -22.98 18.92
C PRO A 373 -16.95 -23.95 18.25
N SER A 374 -16.68 -25.26 18.37
CA SER A 374 -17.55 -26.31 17.80
C SER A 374 -18.98 -26.29 18.37
N GLU A 375 -19.15 -25.81 19.59
CA GLU A 375 -20.44 -25.63 20.24
C GLU A 375 -21.30 -24.58 19.53
N GLY A 376 -20.68 -23.60 18.88
CA GLY A 376 -21.32 -22.54 18.11
C GLY A 376 -20.78 -21.15 18.38
N PRO A 377 -21.12 -20.18 17.52
CA PRO A 377 -20.71 -18.78 17.65
C PRO A 377 -21.40 -18.07 18.81
N SER A 378 -20.93 -16.86 19.12
CA SER A 378 -21.71 -15.92 19.92
C SER A 378 -22.90 -15.38 19.10
N ALA A 379 -23.99 -14.99 19.78
CA ALA A 379 -25.15 -14.39 19.12
C ALA A 379 -24.76 -13.12 18.34
N SER A 380 -23.83 -12.30 18.88
CA SER A 380 -23.33 -11.11 18.19
C SER A 380 -22.59 -11.45 16.89
N THR A 381 -21.71 -12.46 16.90
CA THR A 381 -20.98 -12.90 15.70
C THR A 381 -21.92 -13.44 14.63
N LEU A 382 -22.92 -14.22 15.03
CA LEU A 382 -23.94 -14.72 14.11
C LEU A 382 -24.77 -13.57 13.49
N LEU A 383 -25.25 -12.65 14.32
CA LEU A 383 -26.06 -11.53 13.85
C LEU A 383 -25.25 -10.54 13.01
N GLU A 384 -23.96 -10.33 13.29
CA GLU A 384 -23.08 -9.52 12.46
C GLU A 384 -22.96 -10.08 11.05
N PHE A 385 -22.80 -11.41 10.91
CA PHE A 385 -22.81 -12.06 9.60
C PHE A 385 -24.16 -11.95 8.91
N LEU A 386 -25.27 -12.20 9.62
CA LEU A 386 -26.62 -12.16 9.05
C LEU A 386 -27.06 -10.76 8.61
N LYS A 387 -26.63 -9.72 9.31
CA LYS A 387 -26.90 -8.31 8.97
C LYS A 387 -25.98 -7.76 7.88
N ASN A 388 -25.14 -8.61 7.29
CA ASN A 388 -24.26 -8.22 6.22
C ASN A 388 -25.03 -7.84 4.94
N PRO A 389 -24.81 -6.64 4.37
CA PRO A 389 -25.55 -6.16 3.21
C PRO A 389 -25.27 -6.91 1.91
N PHE A 390 -24.26 -7.77 1.86
CA PHE A 390 -23.94 -8.61 0.70
C PHE A 390 -24.50 -10.03 0.81
N LEU A 391 -25.09 -10.40 1.94
CA LEU A 391 -25.74 -11.69 2.13
C LEU A 391 -27.10 -11.68 1.42
N ASP A 392 -27.31 -12.61 0.51
CA ASP A 392 -28.60 -12.80 -0.18
C ASP A 392 -29.39 -13.93 0.49
N LEU A 393 -30.29 -13.55 1.39
CA LEU A 393 -31.14 -14.49 2.12
C LEU A 393 -32.17 -15.19 1.24
N GLU A 394 -32.65 -14.52 0.18
CA GLU A 394 -33.59 -15.12 -0.77
C GLU A 394 -32.91 -16.25 -1.55
N HIS A 395 -31.68 -15.99 -2.01
CA HIS A 395 -30.85 -17.00 -2.65
C HIS A 395 -30.51 -18.16 -1.69
N LEU A 396 -30.13 -17.85 -0.45
CA LEU A 396 -29.72 -18.83 0.55
C LEU A 396 -30.88 -19.78 0.96
N LEU A 397 -32.08 -19.24 1.08
CA LEU A 397 -33.27 -19.98 1.48
C LEU A 397 -34.07 -20.54 0.28
N ASN A 398 -33.61 -20.27 -0.94
CA ASN A 398 -34.28 -20.63 -2.19
C ASN A 398 -35.77 -20.24 -2.19
N THR A 399 -36.06 -19.01 -1.77
CA THR A 399 -37.40 -18.44 -1.64
C THR A 399 -37.55 -17.19 -2.49
N GLN A 400 -38.75 -16.93 -3.00
CA GLN A 400 -39.08 -15.68 -3.70
C GLN A 400 -39.86 -14.69 -2.80
N GLU A 401 -39.97 -14.97 -1.51
CA GLU A 401 -40.70 -14.13 -0.57
C GLU A 401 -39.86 -12.95 -0.08
N SER A 402 -40.37 -11.74 -0.31
CA SER A 402 -39.68 -10.46 -0.10
C SER A 402 -39.46 -10.05 1.38
N ASN A 403 -39.76 -10.88 2.36
CA ASN A 403 -39.73 -10.50 3.78
C ASN A 403 -38.52 -11.07 4.56
N CYS A 404 -37.40 -11.32 3.89
CA CYS A 404 -36.20 -11.91 4.53
C CYS A 404 -35.57 -11.00 5.61
N ASP A 405 -35.69 -9.68 5.50
CA ASP A 405 -35.17 -8.76 6.52
C ASP A 405 -35.90 -8.91 7.88
N LEU A 406 -37.18 -9.29 7.84
CA LEU A 406 -37.95 -9.56 9.06
C LEU A 406 -37.44 -10.80 9.80
N LEU A 407 -36.95 -11.82 9.08
CA LEU A 407 -36.39 -13.03 9.67
C LEU A 407 -35.21 -12.73 10.58
N ILE A 408 -34.32 -11.81 10.18
CA ILE A 408 -33.17 -11.43 11.04
C ILE A 408 -33.67 -10.74 12.31
N THR A 409 -34.65 -9.87 12.18
CA THR A 409 -35.24 -9.17 13.34
C THR A 409 -35.95 -10.16 14.26
N GLU A 410 -36.67 -11.13 13.73
CA GLU A 410 -37.30 -12.20 14.50
C GLU A 410 -36.27 -13.06 15.24
N LEU A 411 -35.20 -13.45 14.55
CA LEU A 411 -34.10 -14.19 15.17
C LEU A 411 -33.46 -13.39 16.31
N GLU A 412 -33.14 -12.12 16.07
CA GLU A 412 -32.57 -11.24 17.09
C GLU A 412 -33.47 -11.14 18.33
N ASN A 413 -34.77 -10.95 18.12
CA ASN A 413 -35.74 -10.93 19.21
C ASN A 413 -35.82 -12.26 19.97
N ALA A 414 -35.83 -13.40 19.25
CA ALA A 414 -35.82 -14.73 19.87
C ALA A 414 -34.59 -14.94 20.73
N LEU A 415 -33.40 -14.59 20.23
CA LEU A 415 -32.13 -14.71 20.94
C LEU A 415 -32.09 -13.79 22.18
N LEU A 416 -32.60 -12.56 22.08
CA LEU A 416 -32.66 -11.60 23.17
C LEU A 416 -33.64 -12.05 24.28
N ILE A 417 -34.86 -12.43 23.92
CA ILE A 417 -35.91 -12.84 24.86
C ILE A 417 -35.47 -14.07 25.66
N LYS A 418 -34.83 -15.03 24.99
CA LYS A 418 -34.37 -16.28 25.64
C LYS A 418 -32.94 -16.18 26.18
N GLN A 419 -32.32 -15.01 26.12
CA GLN A 419 -30.93 -14.78 26.55
C GLN A 419 -29.94 -15.81 25.98
N ALA A 420 -30.15 -16.26 24.74
CA ALA A 420 -29.29 -17.19 24.05
C ALA A 420 -28.02 -16.48 23.57
N ARG A 421 -26.96 -16.53 24.38
CA ARG A 421 -25.72 -15.77 24.15
C ARG A 421 -24.74 -16.45 23.21
N SER A 422 -24.69 -17.78 23.23
CA SER A 422 -23.75 -18.58 22.44
C SER A 422 -24.29 -20.00 22.28
N SER A 423 -23.74 -20.75 21.35
CA SER A 423 -24.00 -22.14 20.98
C SER A 423 -25.21 -22.36 20.07
N TRP A 424 -25.03 -23.31 19.12
CA TRP A 424 -26.09 -23.71 18.21
C TRP A 424 -27.32 -24.25 18.94
N VAL A 425 -27.09 -25.06 19.98
CA VAL A 425 -28.19 -25.64 20.76
C VAL A 425 -29.06 -24.58 21.38
N SER A 426 -28.45 -23.54 21.98
CA SER A 426 -29.21 -22.45 22.61
C SER A 426 -30.01 -21.63 21.57
N PHE A 427 -29.48 -21.49 20.35
CA PHE A 427 -30.17 -20.79 19.27
C PHE A 427 -31.39 -21.58 18.78
N TYR A 428 -31.28 -22.90 18.58
CA TYR A 428 -32.42 -23.75 18.22
C TYR A 428 -33.48 -23.74 19.34
N LEU A 429 -33.08 -23.87 20.60
CA LEU A 429 -34.01 -23.81 21.72
C LEU A 429 -34.72 -22.45 21.81
N ALA A 430 -34.03 -21.34 21.48
CA ALA A 430 -34.64 -20.03 21.49
C ALA A 430 -35.75 -19.90 20.44
N ILE A 431 -35.57 -20.50 19.27
CA ILE A 431 -36.57 -20.53 18.20
C ILE A 431 -37.69 -21.54 18.53
N GLU A 432 -37.37 -22.76 18.99
CA GLU A 432 -38.35 -23.79 19.31
C GLU A 432 -39.25 -23.42 20.50
N ALA A 433 -38.70 -22.80 21.53
CA ALA A 433 -39.47 -22.40 22.70
C ALA A 433 -40.46 -21.24 22.43
N GLY A 434 -40.32 -20.58 21.26
CA GLY A 434 -41.30 -19.65 20.70
C GLY A 434 -42.39 -20.33 19.86
N ALA A 435 -42.24 -21.61 19.55
CA ALA A 435 -43.09 -22.38 18.60
C ALA A 435 -44.54 -22.61 19.05
N SER A 436 -45.01 -22.00 20.13
CA SER A 436 -46.46 -21.97 20.41
C SER A 436 -47.24 -21.04 19.49
N SER A 437 -46.67 -20.39 18.46
CA SER A 437 -47.38 -19.88 17.31
C SER A 437 -46.68 -18.87 16.34
N GLU A 438 -45.47 -18.36 16.63
CA GLU A 438 -45.15 -17.10 15.99
C GLU A 438 -43.81 -17.01 15.22
N TYR A 439 -42.90 -18.00 15.30
CA TYR A 439 -41.64 -17.88 14.56
C TYR A 439 -41.69 -18.58 13.19
N ASP A 440 -41.10 -17.91 12.20
CA ASP A 440 -41.01 -18.40 10.83
C ASP A 440 -40.14 -19.68 10.75
N PRO A 441 -40.65 -20.80 10.19
CA PRO A 441 -39.89 -22.05 10.08
C PRO A 441 -38.60 -21.91 9.24
N ARG A 442 -38.48 -20.87 8.43
CA ARG A 442 -37.27 -20.55 7.67
C ARG A 442 -36.08 -20.25 8.56
N LEU A 443 -36.30 -19.81 9.80
CA LEU A 443 -35.21 -19.55 10.78
C LEU A 443 -34.44 -20.82 11.13
N GLN A 444 -35.11 -21.95 11.26
CA GLN A 444 -34.43 -23.24 11.48
C GLN A 444 -33.58 -23.62 10.26
N THR A 445 -34.13 -23.46 9.05
CA THR A 445 -33.39 -23.73 7.82
C THR A 445 -32.16 -22.83 7.69
N LEU A 446 -32.32 -21.54 7.97
CA LEU A 446 -31.21 -20.56 7.96
C LEU A 446 -30.07 -20.98 8.90
N LEU A 447 -30.41 -21.26 10.17
CA LEU A 447 -29.41 -21.72 11.15
C LEU A 447 -28.75 -23.05 10.74
N GLN A 448 -29.54 -23.98 10.17
CA GLN A 448 -29.03 -25.27 9.73
C GLN A 448 -28.02 -25.12 8.60
N VAL A 449 -28.31 -24.29 7.59
CA VAL A 449 -27.41 -24.05 6.45
C VAL A 449 -26.09 -23.43 6.94
N ILE A 450 -26.17 -22.39 7.79
CA ILE A 450 -24.96 -21.73 8.31
C ILE A 450 -24.15 -22.72 9.15
N ARG A 451 -24.81 -23.46 10.07
CA ARG A 451 -24.15 -24.45 10.91
C ARG A 451 -23.47 -25.54 10.08
N GLN A 452 -24.11 -26.00 9.01
CA GLN A 452 -23.54 -27.00 8.10
C GLN A 452 -22.27 -26.49 7.43
N ARG A 453 -22.29 -25.24 6.93
CA ARG A 453 -21.13 -24.59 6.30
C ARG A 453 -19.98 -24.40 7.29
N VAL A 454 -20.25 -23.88 8.47
CA VAL A 454 -19.25 -23.77 9.54
C VAL A 454 -18.68 -25.14 9.92
N GLY A 455 -19.54 -26.16 10.04
CA GLY A 455 -19.13 -27.53 10.35
C GLY A 455 -18.21 -28.16 9.30
N GLN A 456 -18.35 -27.80 8.02
CA GLN A 456 -17.43 -28.24 6.97
C GLN A 456 -16.00 -27.75 7.24
N TRP A 457 -15.83 -26.48 7.62
CA TRP A 457 -14.54 -25.89 7.98
C TRP A 457 -13.96 -26.44 9.30
N GLN A 458 -14.81 -26.87 10.22
CA GLN A 458 -14.40 -27.46 11.49
C GLN A 458 -14.09 -28.95 11.37
N SER A 459 -14.26 -29.56 10.19
CA SER A 459 -13.89 -30.94 9.93
C SER A 459 -12.39 -31.16 10.08
N LYS A 460 -11.97 -32.41 10.40
CA LYS A 460 -10.55 -32.76 10.53
C LYS A 460 -9.75 -32.46 9.25
N ALA A 461 -10.35 -32.57 8.08
CA ALA A 461 -9.71 -32.30 6.80
C ALA A 461 -9.38 -30.79 6.65
N MET A 462 -10.22 -29.91 7.23
CA MET A 462 -10.07 -28.47 7.14
C MET A 462 -9.33 -27.84 8.35
N GLN A 463 -8.83 -28.63 9.29
CA GLN A 463 -7.97 -28.09 10.35
C GLN A 463 -6.59 -27.67 9.83
N THR A 464 -6.06 -28.39 8.83
CA THR A 464 -4.82 -28.10 8.12
C THR A 464 -5.03 -28.32 6.63
N PRO A 465 -5.85 -27.49 5.97
CA PRO A 465 -6.19 -27.68 4.57
C PRO A 465 -5.00 -27.37 3.67
N TYR A 466 -5.04 -27.86 2.45
CA TYR A 466 -4.26 -27.22 1.40
C TYR A 466 -4.79 -25.80 1.17
N CYS A 467 -3.89 -24.83 1.05
CA CYS A 467 -4.29 -23.43 0.87
C CYS A 467 -5.23 -23.23 -0.33
N ALA A 468 -5.01 -24.00 -1.41
CA ALA A 468 -5.88 -23.97 -2.59
C ALA A 468 -7.29 -24.53 -2.30
N GLU A 469 -7.40 -25.61 -1.50
CA GLU A 469 -8.69 -26.20 -1.09
C GLU A 469 -9.47 -25.22 -0.21
N ALA A 470 -8.81 -24.58 0.75
CA ALA A 470 -9.42 -23.58 1.60
C ALA A 470 -9.98 -22.40 0.78
N LEU A 471 -9.23 -21.95 -0.23
CA LEU A 471 -9.68 -20.86 -1.10
C LEU A 471 -10.87 -21.27 -1.99
N LEU A 472 -10.87 -22.50 -2.51
CA LEU A 472 -12.01 -23.04 -3.27
C LEU A 472 -13.25 -23.13 -2.39
N GLN A 473 -13.12 -23.67 -1.17
CA GLN A 473 -14.23 -23.74 -0.21
C GLN A 473 -14.77 -22.35 0.13
N LEU A 474 -13.90 -21.35 0.30
CA LEU A 474 -14.32 -19.97 0.50
C LEU A 474 -15.12 -19.43 -0.70
N HIS A 475 -14.67 -19.68 -1.92
CA HIS A 475 -15.40 -19.27 -3.12
C HIS A 475 -16.78 -19.96 -3.24
N GLU A 476 -16.88 -21.22 -2.85
CA GLU A 476 -18.15 -21.94 -2.79
C GLU A 476 -19.10 -21.34 -1.75
N ASP A 477 -18.58 -20.98 -0.58
CA ASP A 477 -19.38 -20.33 0.46
C ASP A 477 -19.89 -18.96 0.02
N LEU A 478 -19.01 -18.11 -0.54
CA LEU A 478 -19.40 -16.79 -1.06
C LEU A 478 -20.49 -16.91 -2.15
N SER A 479 -20.39 -17.94 -2.99
CA SER A 479 -21.39 -18.21 -4.02
C SER A 479 -22.71 -18.69 -3.41
N ALA A 480 -22.66 -19.62 -2.44
CA ALA A 480 -23.83 -20.16 -1.78
C ALA A 480 -24.59 -19.11 -0.95
N PHE A 481 -23.89 -18.12 -0.40
CA PHE A 481 -24.48 -17.01 0.33
C PHE A 481 -24.96 -15.86 -0.58
N GLY A 482 -24.82 -15.97 -1.91
CA GLY A 482 -25.10 -14.88 -2.85
C GLY A 482 -24.15 -13.69 -2.76
N MET A 483 -23.18 -13.73 -1.82
CA MET A 483 -22.23 -12.64 -1.56
C MET A 483 -21.35 -12.34 -2.77
N LYS A 484 -21.03 -13.35 -3.58
CA LYS A 484 -20.21 -13.17 -4.79
C LYS A 484 -20.85 -12.18 -5.75
N GLN A 485 -22.17 -12.31 -6.01
CA GLN A 485 -22.91 -11.39 -6.88
C GLN A 485 -22.95 -9.98 -6.31
N GLY A 486 -23.15 -9.85 -5.01
CA GLY A 486 -23.10 -8.56 -4.32
C GLY A 486 -21.71 -7.90 -4.43
N PHE A 487 -20.62 -8.66 -4.31
CA PHE A 487 -19.27 -8.16 -4.49
C PHE A 487 -18.98 -7.76 -5.95
N GLU A 488 -19.52 -8.46 -6.93
CA GLU A 488 -19.39 -8.09 -8.35
C GLU A 488 -20.05 -6.76 -8.70
N GLN A 489 -21.03 -6.31 -7.91
CA GLN A 489 -21.71 -5.03 -8.07
C GLN A 489 -21.09 -3.89 -7.26
N ASP A 490 -20.16 -4.19 -6.35
CA ASP A 490 -19.46 -3.22 -5.50
C ASP A 490 -18.00 -3.09 -5.94
N ALA A 491 -17.51 -1.85 -6.10
CA ALA A 491 -16.15 -1.62 -6.60
C ALA A 491 -15.06 -2.19 -5.66
N ALA A 492 -15.28 -2.12 -4.34
CA ALA A 492 -14.37 -2.73 -3.36
C ALA A 492 -14.52 -4.26 -3.34
N GLY A 493 -15.74 -4.75 -3.57
CA GLY A 493 -16.05 -6.16 -3.73
C GLY A 493 -15.33 -6.78 -4.93
N LEU A 494 -15.33 -6.11 -6.08
CA LEU A 494 -14.57 -6.53 -7.27
C LEU A 494 -13.07 -6.62 -6.98
N GLN A 495 -12.51 -5.63 -6.28
CA GLN A 495 -11.10 -5.66 -5.90
C GLN A 495 -10.81 -6.80 -4.92
N LEU A 496 -11.73 -7.06 -3.98
CA LEU A 496 -11.63 -8.19 -3.05
C LEU A 496 -11.62 -9.54 -3.79
N LEU A 497 -12.51 -9.75 -4.75
CA LEU A 497 -12.55 -10.96 -5.58
C LEU A 497 -11.27 -11.10 -6.41
N HIS A 498 -10.75 -10.02 -6.98
CA HIS A 498 -9.49 -10.02 -7.72
C HIS A 498 -8.30 -10.36 -6.80
N MET A 499 -8.25 -9.81 -5.59
CA MET A 499 -7.25 -10.16 -4.57
C MET A 499 -7.27 -11.66 -4.24
N LEU A 500 -8.46 -12.23 -3.99
CA LEU A 500 -8.60 -13.68 -3.72
C LEU A 500 -8.14 -14.52 -4.92
N GLN A 501 -8.46 -14.11 -6.14
CA GLN A 501 -7.99 -14.77 -7.35
C GLN A 501 -6.47 -14.72 -7.49
N THR A 502 -5.87 -13.56 -7.24
CA THR A 502 -4.41 -13.39 -7.28
C THR A 502 -3.72 -14.26 -6.23
N LEU A 503 -4.26 -14.29 -5.01
CA LEU A 503 -3.78 -15.17 -3.95
C LEU A 503 -3.87 -16.64 -4.36
N GLY A 504 -4.94 -17.05 -5.03
CA GLY A 504 -5.08 -18.41 -5.57
C GLY A 504 -4.01 -18.77 -6.60
N MET A 505 -3.66 -17.85 -7.49
CA MET A 505 -2.58 -18.05 -8.45
C MET A 505 -1.21 -18.15 -7.77
N GLN A 506 -0.96 -17.36 -6.74
CA GLN A 506 0.29 -17.40 -5.96
C GLN A 506 0.41 -18.71 -5.18
N GLN A 507 -0.66 -19.16 -4.53
CA GLN A 507 -0.70 -20.41 -3.80
C GLN A 507 -0.54 -21.63 -4.72
N SER A 508 -1.09 -21.60 -5.93
CA SER A 508 -0.96 -22.68 -6.89
C SER A 508 0.49 -22.91 -7.34
N LYS A 509 1.32 -21.84 -7.37
CA LYS A 509 2.76 -21.96 -7.67
C LYS A 509 3.55 -22.67 -6.58
N LEU A 510 3.06 -22.68 -5.34
CA LEU A 510 3.68 -23.33 -4.19
C LEU A 510 3.27 -24.79 -4.03
N GLY A 511 2.41 -25.31 -4.92
CA GLY A 511 1.99 -26.69 -4.98
C GLY A 511 1.14 -27.11 -3.78
N GLN A 512 1.66 -28.03 -2.95
CA GLN A 512 0.90 -28.66 -1.87
C GLN A 512 1.11 -27.98 -0.50
N LEU A 513 1.15 -26.65 -0.45
CA LEU A 513 1.27 -25.93 0.81
C LEU A 513 0.03 -26.18 1.70
N ARG A 514 0.27 -26.71 2.89
CA ARG A 514 -0.73 -26.84 3.96
C ARG A 514 -0.50 -25.80 5.02
N MET A 515 -1.58 -25.29 5.57
CA MET A 515 -1.52 -24.26 6.61
C MET A 515 -2.62 -24.51 7.64
N PRO A 516 -2.35 -24.40 8.95
CA PRO A 516 -3.41 -24.42 9.96
C PRO A 516 -4.47 -23.38 9.64
N LEU A 517 -5.75 -23.70 9.84
CA LEU A 517 -6.86 -22.81 9.51
C LEU A 517 -6.70 -21.42 10.13
N ASN A 518 -6.28 -21.34 11.38
CA ASN A 518 -6.06 -20.06 12.06
C ASN A 518 -5.03 -19.18 11.34
N GLU A 519 -3.91 -19.75 10.91
CA GLU A 519 -2.87 -19.03 10.18
C GLU A 519 -3.35 -18.61 8.78
N TRP A 520 -4.13 -19.46 8.11
CA TRP A 520 -4.75 -19.12 6.83
C TRP A 520 -5.74 -17.95 6.94
N LEU A 521 -6.53 -17.90 8.02
CA LEU A 521 -7.43 -16.76 8.29
C LEU A 521 -6.64 -15.46 8.58
N ILE A 522 -5.50 -15.56 9.26
CA ILE A 522 -4.59 -14.42 9.49
C ILE A 522 -3.96 -13.96 8.17
N LEU A 523 -3.54 -14.89 7.31
CA LEU A 523 -3.05 -14.59 5.97
C LEU A 523 -4.07 -13.74 5.19
N LEU A 524 -5.33 -14.17 5.10
CA LEU A 524 -6.37 -13.44 4.38
C LEU A 524 -6.56 -12.02 4.94
N LYS A 525 -6.59 -11.88 6.26
CA LYS A 525 -6.68 -10.57 6.91
C LYS A 525 -5.49 -9.69 6.57
N THR A 526 -4.28 -10.23 6.62
CA THR A 526 -3.05 -9.49 6.29
C THR A 526 -3.06 -9.02 4.84
N VAL A 527 -3.42 -9.88 3.89
CA VAL A 527 -3.49 -9.50 2.48
C VAL A 527 -4.52 -8.40 2.24
N MET A 528 -5.70 -8.46 2.87
CA MET A 528 -6.69 -7.37 2.81
C MET A 528 -6.17 -6.06 3.42
N GLU A 529 -5.28 -6.12 4.42
CA GLU A 529 -4.67 -4.93 5.03
C GLU A 529 -3.54 -4.32 4.19
N GLU A 530 -2.86 -5.11 3.39
CA GLU A 530 -1.81 -4.66 2.47
C GLU A 530 -2.38 -3.99 1.23
N GLU A 531 -3.53 -4.46 0.76
CA GLU A 531 -4.21 -3.91 -0.41
C GLU A 531 -4.82 -2.53 -0.15
N VAL A 532 -4.61 -1.63 -1.11
CA VAL A 532 -5.15 -0.26 -1.06
C VAL A 532 -6.32 -0.15 -2.03
N TYR A 533 -7.50 0.08 -1.51
CA TYR A 533 -8.67 0.43 -2.31
C TYR A 533 -8.64 1.90 -2.70
N ARG A 534 -8.86 2.19 -3.97
CA ARG A 534 -9.03 3.54 -4.52
C ARG A 534 -10.28 3.59 -5.37
N GLU A 535 -11.14 4.54 -5.07
CA GLU A 535 -12.36 4.76 -5.84
C GLU A 535 -12.02 5.22 -7.26
N GLN A 536 -12.43 4.47 -8.27
CA GLN A 536 -12.16 4.78 -9.68
C GLN A 536 -13.19 5.82 -10.17
N GLY A 537 -12.74 6.83 -10.90
CA GLY A 537 -13.61 7.70 -11.70
C GLY A 537 -13.71 9.18 -11.30
N ALA A 538 -13.27 9.60 -10.09
CA ALA A 538 -13.42 10.99 -9.64
C ALA A 538 -12.19 11.89 -9.91
N GLN A 539 -11.11 11.38 -10.49
CA GLN A 539 -9.79 12.01 -10.40
C GLN A 539 -9.58 13.26 -11.26
N THR A 540 -10.23 13.38 -12.42
CA THR A 540 -9.88 14.46 -13.39
C THR A 540 -10.71 15.74 -13.28
N SER A 541 -11.86 15.71 -12.60
CA SER A 541 -12.76 16.87 -12.50
C SER A 541 -13.23 17.21 -11.09
N ALA A 542 -12.63 16.61 -10.07
CA ALA A 542 -13.04 16.83 -8.69
C ALA A 542 -12.70 18.24 -8.21
N ARG A 543 -13.66 18.90 -7.58
CA ARG A 543 -13.47 20.21 -6.96
C ARG A 543 -12.73 20.14 -5.63
N VAL A 544 -12.83 19.01 -4.95
CA VAL A 544 -12.14 18.74 -3.68
C VAL A 544 -11.30 17.47 -3.85
N SER A 545 -10.01 17.57 -3.57
CA SER A 545 -9.08 16.43 -3.60
C SER A 545 -8.51 16.17 -2.20
N ILE A 546 -8.65 14.96 -1.71
CA ILE A 546 -8.00 14.50 -0.48
C ILE A 546 -6.68 13.85 -0.86
N LEU A 547 -5.59 14.42 -0.39
CA LEU A 547 -4.23 14.06 -0.80
C LEU A 547 -3.41 13.56 0.39
N PRO A 548 -2.60 12.50 0.22
CA PRO A 548 -1.56 12.21 1.19
C PRO A 548 -0.47 13.29 1.13
N LEU A 549 0.21 13.53 2.24
CA LEU A 549 1.28 14.53 2.31
C LEU A 549 2.35 14.33 1.23
N SER A 550 2.66 13.07 0.91
CA SER A 550 3.63 12.72 -0.15
C SER A 550 3.21 13.17 -1.55
N SER A 551 1.91 13.29 -1.82
CA SER A 551 1.38 13.72 -3.13
C SER A 551 1.27 15.23 -3.29
N THR A 552 1.54 16.01 -2.24
CA THR A 552 1.47 17.49 -2.32
C THR A 552 2.67 18.11 -3.03
N ARG A 553 3.69 17.31 -3.25
CA ARG A 553 4.93 17.75 -3.88
C ARG A 553 4.73 17.87 -5.38
N LEU A 554 5.02 19.05 -5.94
CA LEU A 554 4.84 19.35 -7.36
C LEU A 554 3.36 19.33 -7.85
N ARG A 555 2.42 19.82 -7.04
CA ARG A 555 1.03 20.03 -7.45
C ARG A 555 0.62 21.50 -7.37
#